data_3424a294f4d88ce9d2c92c42449a7990
#
_entry.id   3424a294f4d88ce9d2c92c42449a7990
#
_cell.length_a   1.000
_cell.length_b   1.000
_cell.length_c   1.000
_cell.angle_alpha   90.00
_cell.angle_beta   90.00
_cell.angle_gamma   90.00
#
_symmetry.space_group_name_H-M   'P 1'
#
loop_
_entity.id
_entity.type
_entity.pdbx_description
1 polymer ?
#
loop_
_entity_poly.entity_id
_entity_poly.type
_entity_poly.pdbx_seq_one_letter_code
_entity_poly.pdbx_strand_id
1 'polypeptide(L)' 'MYLRIRDLLEDADLLQKDLAAYLQCTQVCYSYYESGKRDIPTDVLIRLAKLYQVSTDYLLGLTDRRQPYPAGKSRT' A
#
# COMPACT_ATOMS: atom_id res chain seq x y z
N MET A 1 7.41 0.40 -10.43
CA MET A 1 5.98 0.04 -10.45
C MET A 1 5.67 -0.86 -9.27
N TYR A 2 4.61 -0.56 -8.56
CA TYR A 2 4.27 -1.29 -7.33
C TYR A 2 3.08 -2.19 -7.57
N LEU A 3 3.33 -3.27 -8.31
CA LEU A 3 2.28 -4.17 -8.75
C LEU A 3 1.48 -4.81 -7.61
N ARG A 4 2.12 -5.00 -6.47
CA ARG A 4 1.44 -5.69 -5.37
C ARG A 4 0.33 -4.87 -4.74
N ILE A 5 0.38 -3.55 -4.88
CA ILE A 5 -0.71 -2.70 -4.41
C ILE A 5 -1.99 -3.04 -5.14
N ARG A 6 -1.91 -3.22 -6.46
CA ARG A 6 -3.06 -3.58 -7.25
C ARG A 6 -3.53 -4.99 -6.92
N ASP A 7 -2.61 -5.92 -6.77
CA ASP A 7 -2.96 -7.30 -6.42
C ASP A 7 -3.71 -7.35 -5.09
N LEU A 8 -3.25 -6.60 -4.11
CA LEU A 8 -3.89 -6.57 -2.79
C LEU A 8 -5.27 -5.93 -2.87
N LEU A 9 -5.43 -4.91 -3.69
CA LEU A 9 -6.73 -4.27 -3.90
C LEU A 9 -7.72 -5.29 -4.44
N GLU A 10 -7.30 -6.04 -5.46
CA GLU A 10 -8.15 -7.03 -6.09
C GLU A 10 -8.46 -8.18 -5.14
N ASP A 11 -7.47 -8.65 -4.40
CA ASP A 11 -7.66 -9.73 -3.44
C ASP A 11 -8.66 -9.35 -2.34
N ALA A 12 -8.70 -8.08 -1.96
CA ALA A 12 -9.59 -7.60 -0.91
C ALA A 12 -10.95 -7.17 -1.45
N ASP A 13 -11.18 -7.33 -2.75
CA ASP A 13 -12.42 -6.90 -3.41
C ASP A 13 -12.71 -5.41 -3.21
N LEU A 14 -11.66 -4.60 -3.17
CA LEU A 14 -11.79 -3.16 -3.01
C LEU A 14 -11.73 -2.48 -4.37
N LEU A 15 -12.34 -1.30 -4.43
CA LEU A 15 -12.29 -0.47 -5.63
C LEU A 15 -11.27 0.64 -5.43
N GLN A 16 -10.74 1.17 -6.54
CA GLN A 16 -9.79 2.29 -6.46
C GLN A 16 -10.37 3.47 -5.70
N LYS A 17 -11.66 3.72 -5.87
CA LYS A 17 -12.31 4.83 -5.16
C LYS A 17 -12.30 4.63 -3.65
N ASP A 18 -12.35 3.37 -3.21
CA ASP A 18 -12.32 3.07 -1.77
C ASP A 18 -10.96 3.42 -1.20
N LEU A 19 -9.91 3.06 -1.92
CA LEU A 19 -8.55 3.36 -1.48
C LEU A 19 -8.28 4.86 -1.56
N ALA A 20 -8.78 5.53 -2.58
CA ALA A 20 -8.61 6.97 -2.68
C ALA A 20 -9.25 7.67 -1.48
N ALA A 21 -10.44 7.24 -1.09
CA ALA A 21 -11.11 7.80 0.07
C ALA A 21 -10.32 7.52 1.35
N TYR A 22 -9.83 6.31 1.51
CA TYR A 22 -9.04 5.93 2.67
C TYR A 22 -7.77 6.78 2.78
N LEU A 23 -7.12 7.04 1.66
CA LEU A 23 -5.88 7.81 1.61
C LEU A 23 -6.13 9.31 1.52
N GLN A 24 -7.37 9.73 1.42
CA GLN A 24 -7.76 11.13 1.31
C GLN A 24 -7.14 11.79 0.07
N CYS A 25 -7.18 11.08 -1.04
CA CYS A 25 -6.71 11.60 -2.32
C CYS A 25 -7.74 11.31 -3.39
N THR A 26 -7.51 11.82 -4.60
CA THR A 26 -8.41 11.55 -5.71
C THR A 26 -8.16 10.16 -6.27
N GLN A 27 -9.16 9.62 -6.96
CA GLN A 27 -9.02 8.33 -7.61
C GLN A 27 -7.92 8.36 -8.67
N VAL A 28 -7.78 9.49 -9.36
CA VAL A 28 -6.72 9.66 -10.36
C VAL A 28 -5.35 9.58 -9.69
N CYS A 29 -5.18 10.24 -8.55
CA CYS A 29 -3.94 10.21 -7.80
C CYS A 29 -3.58 8.78 -7.37
N TYR A 30 -4.56 8.06 -6.84
CA TYR A 30 -4.33 6.68 -6.43
C TYR A 30 -3.95 5.81 -7.64
N SER A 31 -4.63 6.02 -8.76
CA SER A 31 -4.33 5.30 -9.99
C SER A 31 -2.88 5.51 -10.44
N TYR A 32 -2.35 6.72 -10.23
CA TYR A 32 -0.95 7.00 -10.55
C TYR A 32 0.00 6.22 -9.65
N TYR A 33 -0.37 6.00 -8.41
CA TYR A 33 0.44 5.17 -7.52
C TYR A 33 0.50 3.73 -8.04
N GLU A 34 -0.62 3.17 -8.46
CA GLU A 34 -0.65 1.79 -8.97
C GLU A 34 0.16 1.63 -10.26
N SER A 35 0.08 2.62 -11.14
CA SER A 35 0.73 2.54 -12.44
C SER A 35 2.21 2.92 -12.40
N GLY A 36 2.67 3.48 -11.28
CA GLY A 36 4.05 3.94 -11.17
C GLY A 36 4.32 5.30 -11.76
N LYS A 37 3.28 6.02 -12.18
CA LYS A 37 3.46 7.37 -12.70
C LYS A 37 3.83 8.37 -11.62
N ARG A 38 3.56 8.04 -10.38
CA ARG A 38 3.88 8.90 -9.23
C ARG A 38 4.42 8.02 -8.12
N ASP A 39 5.47 8.49 -7.48
CA ASP A 39 6.03 7.79 -6.32
C ASP A 39 5.06 7.86 -5.16
N ILE A 40 5.03 6.79 -4.38
CA ILE A 40 4.16 6.73 -3.21
C ILE A 40 4.87 7.39 -2.04
N PRO A 41 4.26 8.42 -1.44
CA PRO A 41 4.84 9.02 -0.24
C PRO A 41 4.95 7.98 0.89
N THR A 42 5.92 8.17 1.76
CA THR A 42 6.18 7.21 2.84
C THR A 42 4.95 7.01 3.72
N ASP A 43 4.24 8.08 4.07
CA ASP A 43 3.07 7.97 4.91
C ASP A 43 1.95 7.18 4.24
N VAL A 44 1.77 7.35 2.94
CA VAL A 44 0.79 6.58 2.19
C VAL A 44 1.19 5.10 2.16
N LEU A 45 2.47 4.83 1.96
CA LEU A 45 2.97 3.46 1.95
C LEU A 45 2.70 2.78 3.30
N ILE A 46 2.95 3.48 4.39
CA ILE A 46 2.71 2.95 5.72
C ILE A 46 1.21 2.67 5.94
N ARG A 47 0.34 3.58 5.48
CA ARG A 47 -1.10 3.38 5.59
C ARG A 47 -1.56 2.15 4.83
N LEU A 48 -1.01 1.94 3.64
CA LEU A 48 -1.36 0.77 2.84
C LEU A 48 -0.89 -0.51 3.52
N ALA A 49 0.31 -0.48 4.09
CA ALA A 49 0.84 -1.64 4.80
C ALA A 49 -0.06 -2.00 5.98
N LYS A 50 -0.53 -1.01 6.72
CA LYS A 50 -1.43 -1.24 7.85
C LYS A 50 -2.79 -1.75 7.41
N LEU A 51 -3.32 -1.19 6.33
CA LEU A 51 -4.62 -1.59 5.81
C LEU A 51 -4.63 -3.06 5.41
N TYR A 52 -3.61 -3.48 4.69
CA TYR A 52 -3.52 -4.84 4.19
C TYR A 52 -2.82 -5.78 5.16
N GLN A 53 -2.29 -5.26 6.25
CA GLN A 53 -1.55 -6.04 7.25
C GLN A 53 -0.39 -6.80 6.60
N VAL A 54 0.40 -6.06 5.83
CA VAL A 54 1.60 -6.57 5.19
C VAL A 54 2.75 -5.63 5.50
N SER A 55 3.98 -6.07 5.23
CA SER A 55 5.14 -5.20 5.40
C SER A 55 5.25 -4.23 4.24
N THR A 56 5.90 -3.09 4.47
CA THR A 56 6.18 -2.15 3.39
C THR A 56 7.11 -2.77 2.36
N ASP A 57 8.02 -3.65 2.79
CA ASP A 57 8.89 -4.35 1.86
C ASP A 57 8.11 -5.22 0.90
N TYR A 58 7.06 -5.87 1.39
CA TYR A 58 6.21 -6.68 0.52
C TYR A 58 5.54 -5.80 -0.53
N LEU A 59 5.04 -4.64 -0.14
CA LEU A 59 4.40 -3.71 -1.07
C LEU A 59 5.38 -3.24 -2.15
N LEU A 60 6.64 -3.07 -1.78
CA LEU A 60 7.67 -2.61 -2.70
C LEU A 60 8.29 -3.74 -3.54
N GLY A 61 7.89 -4.98 -3.26
CA GLY A 61 8.42 -6.12 -4.00
C GLY A 61 9.79 -6.57 -3.55
N LEU A 62 10.25 -6.13 -2.38
CA LEU A 62 11.57 -6.48 -1.87
C LEU A 62 11.59 -7.82 -1.15
N THR A 63 10.44 -8.34 -0.79
CA THR A 63 10.30 -9.62 -0.12
C THR A 63 8.98 -10.27 -0.53
N ASP A 64 8.93 -11.59 -0.45
CA ASP A 64 7.68 -12.33 -0.67
C ASP A 64 6.93 -12.58 0.63
N ARG A 65 7.48 -12.15 1.75
CA ARG A 65 6.84 -12.32 3.05
C ARG A 65 5.79 -11.23 3.23
N ARG A 66 4.55 -11.65 3.46
CA ARG A 66 3.44 -10.71 3.67
C ARG A 66 3.37 -10.21 5.11
N GLN A 67 3.90 -10.96 6.06
CA GLN A 67 3.76 -10.63 7.46
C GLN A 67 4.29 -9.24 7.76
N PRO A 68 3.51 -8.41 8.47
CA PRO A 68 4.01 -7.09 8.85
C PRO A 68 5.11 -7.22 9.89
N TYR A 69 5.95 -6.21 9.94
CA TYR A 69 6.97 -6.15 10.97
C TYR A 69 6.32 -6.03 12.35
N PRO A 70 7.01 -6.47 13.40
CA PRO A 70 6.48 -6.31 14.76
C PRO A 70 6.17 -4.84 15.03
N ALA A 71 5.22 -4.61 15.95
CA ALA A 71 4.87 -3.27 16.36
C ALA A 71 6.09 -2.51 16.82
N GLY A 72 6.02 -1.18 16.74
CA GLY A 72 7.17 -0.33 16.90
C GLY A 72 7.84 -0.33 18.25
N LYS A 73 7.34 -1.09 19.21
CA LYS A 73 7.96 -1.15 20.53
C LYS A 73 9.43 -1.54 20.46
N SER A 74 9.79 -2.29 19.45
CA SER A 74 11.17 -2.76 19.33
C SER A 74 12.14 -1.63 19.06
N ARG A 75 11.64 -0.47 18.72
CA ARG A 75 12.47 0.66 18.35
C ARG A 75 12.56 1.71 19.42
N THR A 76 11.90 1.53 20.45
CA THR A 76 11.93 2.55 21.51
C THR A 76 13.27 2.61 22.16
#